data_962621b3b35d785ec442b2f9be8ecfc2
#
_entry.id   962621b3b35d785ec442b2f9be8ecfc2
#
_cell.length_a   1.000
_cell.length_b   1.000
_cell.length_c   1.000
_cell.angle_alpha   90.00
_cell.angle_beta   90.00
_cell.angle_gamma   90.00
#
_symmetry.space_group_name_H-M   'P 1'
#
loop_
_entity.id
_entity.type
_entity.pdbx_description
1 polymer ?
#
loop_
_entity_poly.entity_id
_entity_poly.type
_entity_poly.pdbx_seq_one_letter_code
_entity_poly.pdbx_strand_id
1 'polypeptide(L)'
;IGQRSYGKGLVQNTVEVGYNSRLKLTTAKYYIPSGRCIQSVEYRNGEPVDIADTRRAAFKTRNGRPVLDGGGVAPDIKIEQASNIPVVKSLQDQDIIFRFVTEYCKGKDKMPEIKDLRFTDFDAFLSFVQKENFVFRTESEKLLEQFKQKVTDEGYNLSTAVGSLETALGAAQLELIRKHKDLISKLIEKDIAGRYYYANGRAQIGLLRDPEVQEAIKVIRNPAQYKSILKKS
;
A
#
# COMPACT_ATOMS: atom_id res chain seq x y z
N ILE A 1 -7.15 -2.82 -15.65
CA ILE A 1 -7.80 -2.18 -14.50
C ILE A 1 -6.82 -2.20 -13.35
N GLY A 2 -6.80 -1.13 -12.53
CA GLY A 2 -5.97 -1.04 -11.35
C GLY A 2 -4.92 0.04 -11.44
N GLN A 3 -3.67 -0.30 -11.12
CA GLN A 3 -2.56 0.64 -11.11
C GLN A 3 -1.54 0.37 -12.22
N ARG A 4 -0.69 1.35 -12.46
CA ARG A 4 0.45 1.16 -13.34
C ARG A 4 1.34 0.06 -12.77
N SER A 5 1.74 -0.89 -13.60
CA SER A 5 2.61 -1.99 -13.16
C SER A 5 4.00 -1.46 -12.76
N TYR A 6 4.70 -2.21 -11.91
CA TYR A 6 6.06 -1.89 -11.48
C TYR A 6 7.03 -1.65 -12.64
N GLY A 7 6.86 -2.36 -13.75
CA GLY A 7 7.65 -2.14 -14.96
C GLY A 7 9.07 -2.72 -14.87
N LYS A 8 9.23 -3.94 -14.38
CA LYS A 8 10.51 -4.63 -14.46
C LYS A 8 10.67 -5.27 -15.84
N GLY A 9 11.46 -4.65 -16.69
CA GLY A 9 11.72 -5.06 -18.07
C GLY A 9 13.15 -5.55 -18.32
N LEU A 10 13.93 -5.85 -17.27
CA LEU A 10 15.31 -6.27 -17.35
C LEU A 10 15.49 -7.74 -16.97
N VAL A 11 16.37 -8.43 -17.67
CA VAL A 11 16.83 -9.77 -17.36
C VAL A 11 18.09 -9.69 -16.54
N GLN A 12 18.15 -10.40 -15.43
CA GLN A 12 19.29 -10.45 -14.53
C GLN A 12 19.78 -11.88 -14.42
N ASN A 13 21.09 -12.09 -14.63
CA ASN A 13 21.79 -13.36 -14.45
C ASN A 13 22.71 -13.31 -13.25
N THR A 14 22.84 -14.43 -12.57
CA THR A 14 23.79 -14.58 -11.47
C THR A 14 25.00 -15.34 -11.99
N VAL A 15 26.19 -14.76 -11.82
CA VAL A 15 27.48 -15.32 -12.26
C VAL A 15 28.33 -15.58 -11.04
N GLU A 16 29.00 -16.73 -11.00
CA GLU A 16 29.99 -17.05 -9.95
C GLU A 16 31.29 -16.29 -10.23
N VAL A 17 31.83 -15.62 -9.21
CA VAL A 17 33.04 -14.78 -9.31
C VAL A 17 34.19 -15.27 -8.46
N GLY A 18 34.13 -16.50 -7.99
CA GLY A 18 35.12 -17.12 -7.11
C GLY A 18 34.87 -16.91 -5.61
N TYR A 19 35.64 -17.58 -4.77
CA TYR A 19 35.52 -17.50 -3.29
C TYR A 19 34.08 -17.68 -2.76
N ASN A 20 33.32 -18.58 -3.39
CA ASN A 20 31.90 -18.83 -3.07
C ASN A 20 30.99 -17.57 -3.16
N SER A 21 31.44 -16.56 -3.94
CA SER A 21 30.72 -15.31 -4.16
C SER A 21 29.99 -15.33 -5.50
N ARG A 22 28.86 -14.63 -5.55
CA ARG A 22 28.01 -14.51 -6.75
C ARG A 22 27.70 -13.07 -7.05
N LEU A 23 27.80 -12.70 -8.32
CA LEU A 23 27.48 -11.38 -8.82
C LEU A 23 26.19 -11.44 -9.64
N LYS A 24 25.21 -10.57 -9.32
CA LYS A 24 23.97 -10.44 -10.07
C LYS A 24 24.09 -9.28 -11.05
N LEU A 25 24.03 -9.60 -12.34
CA LEU A 25 24.22 -8.64 -13.43
C LEU A 25 22.94 -8.49 -14.26
N THR A 26 22.64 -7.28 -14.71
CA THR A 26 21.66 -7.04 -15.76
C THR A 26 22.32 -7.31 -17.11
N THR A 27 21.77 -8.25 -17.87
CA THR A 27 22.36 -8.72 -19.13
C THR A 27 21.52 -8.40 -20.35
N ALA A 28 20.21 -8.17 -20.20
CA ALA A 28 19.33 -7.93 -21.33
C ALA A 28 18.07 -7.11 -20.92
N LYS A 29 17.42 -6.53 -21.94
CA LYS A 29 16.03 -6.00 -21.87
C LYS A 29 15.11 -6.98 -22.60
N TYR A 30 13.88 -7.12 -22.16
CA TYR A 30 12.88 -7.81 -22.94
C TYR A 30 11.82 -6.87 -23.50
N TYR A 31 11.31 -7.22 -24.67
CA TYR A 31 10.31 -6.45 -25.39
C TYR A 31 9.03 -7.29 -25.51
N ILE A 32 7.90 -6.64 -25.30
CA ILE A 32 6.59 -7.28 -25.44
C ILE A 32 6.10 -7.22 -26.89
N PRO A 33 5.03 -7.93 -27.29
CA PRO A 33 4.61 -8.02 -28.69
C PRO A 33 4.32 -6.71 -29.42
N SER A 34 4.09 -5.60 -28.70
CA SER A 34 3.98 -4.26 -29.29
C SER A 34 5.33 -3.65 -29.70
N GLY A 35 6.46 -4.30 -29.41
CA GLY A 35 7.81 -3.79 -29.64
C GLY A 35 8.35 -2.90 -28.53
N ARG A 36 7.55 -2.54 -27.52
CA ARG A 36 8.00 -1.70 -26.40
C ARG A 36 8.66 -2.50 -25.28
N CYS A 37 9.57 -1.85 -24.57
CA CYS A 37 10.08 -2.31 -23.27
C CYS A 37 9.30 -1.65 -22.15
N ILE A 38 8.89 -2.41 -21.15
CA ILE A 38 8.11 -1.90 -20.00
C ILE A 38 8.98 -1.40 -18.84
N GLN A 39 10.31 -1.37 -19.00
CA GLN A 39 11.22 -0.94 -17.94
C GLN A 39 10.89 0.46 -17.45
N SER A 40 10.57 0.61 -16.15
CA SER A 40 10.13 1.88 -15.57
C SER A 40 11.24 2.88 -15.39
N VAL A 41 12.43 2.40 -15.05
CA VAL A 41 13.57 3.23 -14.66
C VAL A 41 14.65 3.12 -15.71
N GLU A 42 15.16 4.26 -16.18
CA GLU A 42 16.42 4.33 -16.91
C GLU A 42 17.55 4.69 -15.95
N TYR A 43 18.76 4.26 -16.29
CA TYR A 43 19.95 4.60 -15.53
C TYR A 43 20.82 5.54 -16.35
N ARG A 44 21.19 6.70 -15.80
CA ARG A 44 22.17 7.62 -16.36
C ARG A 44 23.28 7.80 -15.35
N ASN A 45 24.51 7.51 -15.75
CA ASN A 45 25.69 7.55 -14.86
C ASN A 45 25.53 6.72 -13.57
N GLY A 46 24.82 5.59 -13.65
CA GLY A 46 24.55 4.73 -12.48
C GLY A 46 23.36 5.12 -11.61
N GLU A 47 22.78 6.30 -11.82
CA GLU A 47 21.63 6.79 -11.06
C GLU A 47 20.29 6.53 -11.79
N PRO A 48 19.24 6.12 -11.06
CA PRO A 48 17.93 5.90 -11.64
C PRO A 48 17.27 7.22 -12.01
N VAL A 49 16.78 7.31 -13.27
CA VAL A 49 16.07 8.48 -13.79
C VAL A 49 14.68 8.07 -14.24
N ASP A 50 13.65 8.71 -13.71
CA ASP A 50 12.29 8.56 -14.21
C ASP A 50 12.06 9.45 -15.41
N ILE A 51 11.44 8.89 -16.47
CA ILE A 51 11.17 9.61 -17.73
C ILE A 51 9.68 9.95 -17.76
N ALA A 52 9.38 11.24 -17.85
CA ALA A 52 8.01 11.71 -18.01
C ALA A 52 7.32 11.07 -19.23
N ASP A 53 6.05 10.72 -19.12
CA ASP A 53 5.27 10.06 -20.19
C ASP A 53 5.31 10.85 -21.51
N THR A 54 5.44 12.18 -21.48
CA THR A 54 5.57 13.06 -22.64
C THR A 54 6.85 12.85 -23.46
N ARG A 55 7.88 12.25 -22.89
CA ARG A 55 9.18 11.96 -23.54
C ARG A 55 9.35 10.49 -23.93
N ARG A 56 8.33 9.65 -23.69
CA ARG A 56 8.37 8.22 -24.00
C ARG A 56 7.96 7.97 -25.44
N ALA A 57 8.61 7.00 -26.09
CA ALA A 57 8.26 6.59 -27.43
C ALA A 57 6.87 5.94 -27.46
N ALA A 58 6.09 6.26 -28.50
CA ALA A 58 4.77 5.71 -28.72
C ALA A 58 4.84 4.46 -29.60
N PHE A 59 4.15 3.42 -29.16
CA PHE A 59 3.99 2.15 -29.87
C PHE A 59 2.50 1.85 -30.06
N LYS A 60 2.19 0.80 -30.80
CA LYS A 60 0.80 0.35 -31.00
C LYS A 60 0.66 -1.11 -30.63
N THR A 61 -0.43 -1.44 -29.99
CA THR A 61 -0.84 -2.85 -29.80
C THR A 61 -1.20 -3.48 -31.13
N ARG A 62 -1.38 -4.82 -31.17
CA ARG A 62 -1.86 -5.53 -32.37
C ARG A 62 -3.17 -4.94 -32.93
N ASN A 63 -4.03 -4.41 -32.07
CA ASN A 63 -5.30 -3.78 -32.44
C ASN A 63 -5.18 -2.27 -32.73
N GLY A 64 -3.97 -1.73 -32.84
CA GLY A 64 -3.72 -0.33 -33.18
C GLY A 64 -3.86 0.67 -32.04
N ARG A 65 -4.13 0.23 -30.78
CA ARG A 65 -4.23 1.13 -29.63
C ARG A 65 -2.85 1.72 -29.28
N PRO A 66 -2.75 3.04 -29.05
CA PRO A 66 -1.50 3.66 -28.65
C PRO A 66 -1.07 3.21 -27.25
N VAL A 67 0.20 2.95 -27.06
CA VAL A 67 0.83 2.59 -25.79
C VAL A 67 2.22 3.23 -25.74
N LEU A 68 2.68 3.56 -24.53
CA LEU A 68 3.98 4.18 -24.34
C LEU A 68 5.05 3.15 -23.98
N ASP A 69 6.27 3.41 -24.39
CA ASP A 69 7.47 2.70 -23.97
C ASP A 69 7.86 3.08 -22.54
N GLY A 70 8.43 2.17 -21.78
CA GLY A 70 8.87 2.41 -20.41
C GLY A 70 7.73 2.64 -19.41
N GLY A 71 8.09 2.92 -18.16
CA GLY A 71 7.16 3.30 -17.11
C GLY A 71 6.13 2.25 -16.68
N GLY A 72 6.39 0.97 -16.94
CA GLY A 72 5.43 -0.09 -16.69
C GLY A 72 4.26 -0.11 -17.68
N VAL A 73 3.23 -0.89 -17.37
CA VAL A 73 1.98 -0.96 -18.13
C VAL A 73 0.93 -0.10 -17.43
N ALA A 74 0.42 0.90 -18.13
CA ALA A 74 -0.66 1.74 -17.62
C ALA A 74 -2.01 0.98 -17.73
N PRO A 75 -2.87 1.03 -16.71
CA PRO A 75 -4.21 0.48 -16.80
C PRO A 75 -5.11 1.37 -17.66
N ASP A 76 -6.12 0.77 -18.30
CA ASP A 76 -7.16 1.51 -19.02
C ASP A 76 -8.16 2.16 -18.05
N ILE A 77 -8.39 1.53 -16.91
CA ILE A 77 -9.20 2.05 -15.81
C ILE A 77 -8.30 2.11 -14.57
N LYS A 78 -7.96 3.33 -14.17
CA LYS A 78 -7.13 3.56 -12.99
C LYS A 78 -7.97 3.50 -11.72
N ILE A 79 -7.51 2.73 -10.74
CA ILE A 79 -8.08 2.68 -9.39
C ILE A 79 -7.08 3.31 -8.43
N GLU A 80 -7.51 4.31 -7.69
CA GLU A 80 -6.66 4.89 -6.65
C GLU A 80 -6.59 3.93 -5.46
N GLN A 81 -5.37 3.56 -5.09
CA GLN A 81 -5.17 2.81 -3.85
C GLN A 81 -5.01 3.76 -2.67
N ALA A 82 -5.73 3.47 -1.61
CA ALA A 82 -5.50 4.05 -0.29
C ALA A 82 -4.21 3.50 0.39
N SER A 83 -3.22 3.07 -0.41
CA SER A 83 -2.17 2.14 0.02
C SER A 83 -0.99 2.75 0.79
N ASN A 84 -0.86 4.07 0.86
CA ASN A 84 0.25 4.71 1.58
C ASN A 84 -0.22 5.71 2.63
N ILE A 85 -1.18 5.30 3.44
CA ILE A 85 -1.61 6.10 4.58
C ILE A 85 -0.63 5.84 5.73
N PRO A 86 0.21 6.83 6.10
CA PRO A 86 1.32 6.58 7.04
C PRO A 86 0.88 5.99 8.37
N VAL A 87 -0.27 6.44 8.93
CA VAL A 87 -0.77 5.91 10.20
C VAL A 87 -1.19 4.45 10.07
N VAL A 88 -1.83 4.06 8.96
CA VAL A 88 -2.24 2.65 8.73
C VAL A 88 -1.01 1.76 8.55
N LYS A 89 -0.02 2.24 7.81
CA LYS A 89 1.26 1.55 7.68
C LYS A 89 1.94 1.37 9.04
N SER A 90 1.98 2.41 9.86
CA SER A 90 2.57 2.35 11.20
C SER A 90 1.85 1.35 12.12
N LEU A 91 0.50 1.28 12.06
CA LEU A 91 -0.28 0.27 12.79
C LEU A 91 0.09 -1.17 12.37
N GLN A 92 0.43 -1.38 11.11
CA GLN A 92 0.87 -2.68 10.60
C GLN A 92 2.33 -2.98 10.97
N ASP A 93 3.24 -2.04 10.75
CA ASP A 93 4.68 -2.19 11.01
C ASP A 93 4.99 -2.43 12.51
N GLN A 94 4.13 -1.92 13.42
CA GLN A 94 4.21 -2.13 14.87
C GLN A 94 3.33 -3.30 15.37
N ASP A 95 2.79 -4.12 14.48
CA ASP A 95 1.95 -5.29 14.80
C ASP A 95 0.70 -4.97 15.64
N ILE A 96 0.24 -3.71 15.67
CA ILE A 96 -0.93 -3.30 16.47
C ILE A 96 -2.18 -4.06 16.04
N ILE A 97 -2.42 -4.13 14.72
CA ILE A 97 -3.57 -4.87 14.18
C ILE A 97 -3.46 -6.36 14.52
N PHE A 98 -2.29 -6.95 14.35
CA PHE A 98 -2.06 -8.36 14.68
C PHE A 98 -2.31 -8.68 16.14
N ARG A 99 -1.79 -7.86 17.07
CA ARG A 99 -1.97 -8.02 18.52
C ARG A 99 -3.42 -7.83 18.92
N PHE A 100 -4.09 -6.81 18.37
CA PHE A 100 -5.52 -6.61 18.60
C PHE A 100 -6.33 -7.83 18.16
N VAL A 101 -6.12 -8.35 16.95
CA VAL A 101 -6.85 -9.52 16.46
C VAL A 101 -6.57 -10.76 17.31
N THR A 102 -5.35 -10.87 17.87
CA THR A 102 -5.02 -11.95 18.80
C THR A 102 -5.90 -11.89 20.05
N GLU A 103 -6.00 -10.73 20.69
CA GLU A 103 -6.89 -10.54 21.84
C GLU A 103 -8.36 -10.68 21.48
N TYR A 104 -8.78 -10.09 20.36
CA TYR A 104 -10.16 -10.12 19.89
C TYR A 104 -10.67 -11.53 19.58
N CYS A 105 -9.82 -12.40 19.07
CA CYS A 105 -10.16 -13.80 18.74
C CYS A 105 -10.04 -14.74 19.95
N LYS A 106 -9.40 -14.33 21.04
CA LYS A 106 -9.21 -15.16 22.23
C LYS A 106 -10.54 -15.60 22.82
N GLY A 107 -10.69 -16.91 22.99
CA GLY A 107 -11.91 -17.50 23.53
C GLY A 107 -13.11 -17.56 22.58
N LYS A 108 -12.90 -17.25 21.30
CA LYS A 108 -13.92 -17.38 20.25
C LYS A 108 -13.59 -18.59 19.38
N ASP A 109 -14.31 -19.69 19.57
CA ASP A 109 -14.05 -20.93 18.82
C ASP A 109 -14.50 -20.86 17.36
N LYS A 110 -15.47 -20.00 17.05
CA LYS A 110 -16.06 -19.87 15.71
C LYS A 110 -16.21 -18.42 15.30
N MET A 111 -16.05 -18.17 14.00
CA MET A 111 -16.35 -16.89 13.34
C MET A 111 -17.40 -17.09 12.25
N PRO A 112 -18.15 -16.04 11.88
CA PRO A 112 -19.06 -16.06 10.73
C PRO A 112 -18.35 -16.51 9.45
N GLU A 113 -19.09 -17.05 8.48
CA GLU A 113 -18.56 -17.34 7.17
C GLU A 113 -17.90 -16.08 6.54
N ILE A 114 -16.89 -16.29 5.70
CA ILE A 114 -16.08 -15.19 5.14
C ILE A 114 -16.93 -14.12 4.43
N LYS A 115 -18.01 -14.53 3.76
CA LYS A 115 -18.93 -13.59 3.09
C LYS A 115 -19.64 -12.64 4.06
N ASP A 116 -19.90 -13.12 5.29
CA ASP A 116 -20.65 -12.42 6.33
C ASP A 116 -19.74 -11.79 7.40
N LEU A 117 -18.44 -12.10 7.36
CA LEU A 117 -17.47 -11.57 8.31
C LEU A 117 -17.38 -10.05 8.18
N ARG A 118 -17.75 -9.35 9.24
CA ARG A 118 -17.65 -7.88 9.37
C ARG A 118 -17.10 -7.55 10.75
N PHE A 119 -16.11 -6.69 10.77
CA PHE A 119 -15.61 -6.11 12.00
C PHE A 119 -16.37 -4.81 12.29
N THR A 120 -17.15 -4.80 13.38
CA THR A 120 -18.01 -3.65 13.74
C THR A 120 -17.55 -2.93 15.00
N ASP A 121 -16.74 -3.56 15.83
CA ASP A 121 -16.33 -3.02 17.13
C ASP A 121 -15.04 -2.18 17.03
N PHE A 122 -15.14 -1.08 16.27
CA PHE A 122 -13.98 -0.22 16.04
C PHE A 122 -13.55 0.56 17.29
N ASP A 123 -14.48 0.83 18.21
CA ASP A 123 -14.15 1.52 19.47
C ASP A 123 -13.32 0.62 20.41
N ALA A 124 -13.54 -0.70 20.39
CA ALA A 124 -12.64 -1.63 21.07
C ALA A 124 -11.23 -1.60 20.46
N PHE A 125 -11.10 -1.47 19.14
CA PHE A 125 -9.80 -1.30 18.51
C PHE A 125 -9.11 0.01 18.94
N LEU A 126 -9.84 1.12 18.96
CA LEU A 126 -9.28 2.40 19.43
C LEU A 126 -8.83 2.34 20.89
N SER A 127 -9.62 1.72 21.74
CA SER A 127 -9.26 1.51 23.16
C SER A 127 -8.01 0.65 23.30
N PHE A 128 -7.86 -0.37 22.45
CA PHE A 128 -6.66 -1.20 22.39
C PHE A 128 -5.43 -0.39 21.94
N VAL A 129 -5.56 0.44 20.89
CA VAL A 129 -4.48 1.31 20.40
C VAL A 129 -3.96 2.24 21.51
N GLN A 130 -4.89 2.82 22.31
CA GLN A 130 -4.53 3.66 23.46
C GLN A 130 -3.81 2.86 24.54
N LYS A 131 -4.33 1.67 24.90
CA LYS A 131 -3.72 0.78 25.90
C LYS A 131 -2.30 0.36 25.52
N GLU A 132 -2.06 0.11 24.25
CA GLU A 132 -0.75 -0.30 23.73
C GLU A 132 0.25 0.86 23.60
N ASN A 133 -0.13 2.07 24.00
CA ASN A 133 0.70 3.28 23.86
C ASN A 133 1.28 3.42 22.44
N PHE A 134 0.41 3.20 21.44
CA PHE A 134 0.82 3.30 20.05
C PHE A 134 1.39 4.68 19.75
N VAL A 135 2.59 4.71 19.20
CA VAL A 135 3.27 5.94 18.80
C VAL A 135 3.39 5.98 17.29
N PHE A 136 2.71 6.94 16.69
CA PHE A 136 2.86 7.27 15.28
C PHE A 136 3.65 8.58 15.18
N ARG A 137 4.95 8.47 14.95
CA ARG A 137 5.85 9.65 14.88
C ARG A 137 5.70 10.33 13.53
N THR A 138 4.97 11.43 13.52
CA THR A 138 4.89 12.36 12.39
C THR A 138 6.07 13.35 12.42
N GLU A 139 6.29 14.08 11.33
CA GLU A 139 7.26 15.18 11.33
C GLU A 139 6.91 16.28 12.36
N SER A 140 5.61 16.53 12.59
CA SER A 140 5.14 17.48 13.61
C SER A 140 5.55 17.07 15.02
N GLU A 141 5.50 15.77 15.33
CA GLU A 141 5.93 15.26 16.64
C GLU A 141 7.44 15.32 16.82
N LYS A 142 8.19 15.02 15.77
CA LYS A 142 9.65 15.17 15.78
C LYS A 142 10.05 16.64 16.02
N LEU A 143 9.37 17.57 15.36
CA LEU A 143 9.59 19.00 15.54
C LEU A 143 9.20 19.45 16.96
N LEU A 144 8.12 18.92 17.52
CA LEU A 144 7.72 19.22 18.89
C LEU A 144 8.75 18.71 19.91
N GLU A 145 9.28 17.52 19.70
CA GLU A 145 10.33 16.97 20.57
C GLU A 145 11.62 17.80 20.49
N GLN A 146 12.02 18.22 19.28
CA GLN A 146 13.15 19.13 19.09
C GLN A 146 12.90 20.50 19.74
N PHE A 147 11.68 21.03 19.60
CA PHE A 147 11.30 22.28 20.26
C PHE A 147 11.37 22.17 21.79
N LYS A 148 10.82 21.08 22.35
CA LYS A 148 10.86 20.78 23.79
C LYS A 148 12.28 20.74 24.32
N GLN A 149 13.20 20.09 23.61
CA GLN A 149 14.62 20.07 24.00
C GLN A 149 15.24 21.46 23.97
N LYS A 150 15.03 22.22 22.89
CA LYS A 150 15.56 23.58 22.76
C LYS A 150 15.06 24.53 23.86
N VAL A 151 13.77 24.51 24.13
CA VAL A 151 13.14 25.31 25.20
C VAL A 151 13.77 25.02 26.56
N THR A 152 14.06 23.74 26.81
CA THR A 152 14.73 23.32 28.05
C THR A 152 16.15 23.82 28.11
N ASP A 153 16.91 23.69 27.01
CA ASP A 153 18.31 24.14 26.92
C ASP A 153 18.44 25.68 27.05
N GLU A 154 17.45 26.42 26.56
CA GLU A 154 17.37 27.89 26.64
C GLU A 154 16.80 28.40 27.97
N GLY A 155 16.37 27.51 28.86
CA GLY A 155 15.88 27.85 30.21
C GLY A 155 14.44 28.40 30.25
N TYR A 156 13.67 28.27 29.18
CA TYR A 156 12.25 28.69 29.19
C TYR A 156 11.36 27.65 29.91
N ASN A 157 10.42 28.12 30.70
CA ASN A 157 9.45 27.27 31.36
C ASN A 157 8.15 27.24 30.55
N LEU A 158 8.08 26.36 29.53
CA LEU A 158 6.91 26.15 28.67
C LEU A 158 6.28 24.76 28.83
N SER A 159 6.53 24.07 29.95
CA SER A 159 6.09 22.71 30.19
C SER A 159 4.58 22.51 30.01
N THR A 160 3.77 23.46 30.52
CA THR A 160 2.29 23.40 30.36
C THR A 160 1.86 23.53 28.91
N ALA A 161 2.44 24.44 28.16
CA ALA A 161 2.10 24.64 26.74
C ALA A 161 2.51 23.43 25.90
N VAL A 162 3.69 22.89 26.13
CA VAL A 162 4.16 21.66 25.47
C VAL A 162 3.26 20.48 25.80
N GLY A 163 2.90 20.27 27.07
CA GLY A 163 1.98 19.20 27.47
C GLY A 163 0.59 19.32 26.84
N SER A 164 0.10 20.55 26.67
CA SER A 164 -1.17 20.79 25.94
C SER A 164 -1.07 20.42 24.47
N LEU A 165 0.06 20.73 23.80
CA LEU A 165 0.32 20.34 22.42
C LEU A 165 0.45 18.81 22.26
N GLU A 166 1.16 18.15 23.17
CA GLU A 166 1.28 16.68 23.20
C GLU A 166 -0.10 16.02 23.30
N THR A 167 -0.95 16.53 24.21
CA THR A 167 -2.32 16.04 24.37
C THR A 167 -3.17 16.25 23.13
N ALA A 168 -3.08 17.43 22.51
CA ALA A 168 -3.82 17.75 21.29
C ALA A 168 -3.36 16.88 20.11
N LEU A 169 -2.06 16.63 19.96
CA LEU A 169 -1.51 15.72 18.94
C LEU A 169 -2.00 14.29 19.15
N GLY A 170 -2.00 13.78 20.38
CA GLY A 170 -2.51 12.45 20.70
C GLY A 170 -4.01 12.29 20.32
N ALA A 171 -4.82 13.32 20.63
CA ALA A 171 -6.23 13.32 20.23
C ALA A 171 -6.38 13.36 18.69
N ALA A 172 -5.60 14.18 18.01
CA ALA A 172 -5.62 14.25 16.54
C ALA A 172 -5.17 12.93 15.88
N GLN A 173 -4.26 12.19 16.48
CA GLN A 173 -3.87 10.85 16.00
C GLN A 173 -5.02 9.86 16.05
N LEU A 174 -5.78 9.84 17.14
CA LEU A 174 -6.95 8.95 17.25
C LEU A 174 -8.02 9.30 16.20
N GLU A 175 -8.24 10.60 15.97
CA GLU A 175 -9.14 11.04 14.91
C GLU A 175 -8.61 10.66 13.51
N LEU A 176 -7.31 10.71 13.29
CA LEU A 176 -6.69 10.24 12.06
C LEU A 176 -6.91 8.73 11.86
N ILE A 177 -6.78 7.92 12.90
CA ILE A 177 -7.09 6.48 12.87
C ILE A 177 -8.59 6.28 12.57
N ARG A 178 -9.47 7.03 13.22
CA ARG A 178 -10.93 6.98 13.03
C ARG A 178 -11.33 7.36 11.59
N LYS A 179 -10.67 8.33 10.99
CA LYS A 179 -10.87 8.71 9.58
C LYS A 179 -10.61 7.56 8.61
N HIS A 180 -9.71 6.65 8.96
CA HIS A 180 -9.36 5.49 8.14
C HIS A 180 -10.01 4.18 8.63
N LYS A 181 -11.09 4.28 9.40
CA LYS A 181 -11.85 3.15 9.96
C LYS A 181 -12.13 2.05 8.96
N ASP A 182 -12.63 2.38 7.77
CA ASP A 182 -13.03 1.38 6.78
C ASP A 182 -11.85 0.56 6.26
N LEU A 183 -10.70 1.19 6.05
CA LEU A 183 -9.49 0.50 5.62
C LEU A 183 -8.92 -0.37 6.73
N ILE A 184 -8.85 0.16 7.95
CA ILE A 184 -8.34 -0.57 9.11
C ILE A 184 -9.26 -1.76 9.43
N SER A 185 -10.58 -1.59 9.36
CA SER A 185 -11.54 -2.69 9.55
C SER A 185 -11.34 -3.81 8.54
N LYS A 186 -11.09 -3.48 7.26
CA LYS A 186 -10.77 -4.49 6.23
C LYS A 186 -9.47 -5.24 6.55
N LEU A 187 -8.46 -4.58 7.08
CA LEU A 187 -7.21 -5.23 7.51
C LEU A 187 -7.44 -6.16 8.70
N ILE A 188 -8.24 -5.73 9.68
CA ILE A 188 -8.65 -6.54 10.84
C ILE A 188 -9.43 -7.76 10.35
N GLU A 189 -10.45 -7.59 9.48
CA GLU A 189 -11.23 -8.69 8.91
C GLU A 189 -10.34 -9.70 8.17
N LYS A 190 -9.36 -9.21 7.40
CA LYS A 190 -8.40 -10.05 6.67
C LYS A 190 -7.53 -10.88 7.64
N ASP A 191 -7.12 -10.29 8.75
CA ASP A 191 -6.32 -11.01 9.75
C ASP A 191 -7.18 -12.02 10.54
N ILE A 192 -8.41 -11.66 10.91
CA ILE A 192 -9.39 -12.60 11.50
C ILE A 192 -9.63 -13.79 10.56
N ALA A 193 -9.92 -13.53 9.28
CA ALA A 193 -10.12 -14.58 8.29
C ALA A 193 -8.89 -15.51 8.17
N GLY A 194 -7.68 -14.95 8.27
CA GLY A 194 -6.44 -15.72 8.26
C GLY A 194 -6.31 -16.68 9.45
N ARG A 195 -6.85 -16.33 10.61
CA ARG A 195 -6.77 -17.16 11.83
C ARG A 195 -7.74 -18.34 11.81
N TYR A 196 -8.94 -18.15 11.27
CA TYR A 196 -9.98 -19.19 11.26
C TYR A 196 -10.01 -19.99 9.97
N TYR A 197 -9.65 -19.37 8.84
CA TYR A 197 -9.78 -19.97 7.51
C TYR A 197 -8.45 -20.01 6.75
N TYR A 198 -7.32 -19.74 7.41
CA TYR A 198 -5.95 -19.83 6.93
C TYR A 198 -5.72 -18.95 5.68
N ALA A 199 -4.81 -19.36 4.81
CA ALA A 199 -4.44 -18.62 3.60
C ALA A 199 -5.64 -18.45 2.64
N ASN A 200 -6.49 -19.46 2.53
CA ASN A 200 -7.70 -19.40 1.70
C ASN A 200 -8.68 -18.33 2.19
N GLY A 201 -8.87 -18.22 3.50
CA GLY A 201 -9.71 -17.17 4.08
C GLY A 201 -9.19 -15.77 3.81
N ARG A 202 -7.89 -15.56 3.98
CA ARG A 202 -7.24 -14.29 3.62
C ARG A 202 -7.43 -13.92 2.16
N ALA A 203 -7.27 -14.89 1.26
CA ALA A 203 -7.45 -14.66 -0.17
C ALA A 203 -8.90 -14.31 -0.50
N GLN A 204 -9.85 -15.08 0.00
CA GLN A 204 -11.29 -14.88 -0.28
C GLN A 204 -11.77 -13.51 0.21
N ILE A 205 -11.50 -13.15 1.46
CA ILE A 205 -11.95 -11.85 2.00
C ILE A 205 -11.23 -10.69 1.31
N GLY A 206 -9.95 -10.88 0.94
CA GLY A 206 -9.20 -9.92 0.14
C GLY A 206 -9.89 -9.64 -1.19
N LEU A 207 -10.20 -10.68 -1.96
CA LEU A 207 -10.88 -10.55 -3.25
C LEU A 207 -12.29 -9.93 -3.13
N LEU A 208 -13.05 -10.29 -2.10
CA LEU A 208 -14.37 -9.71 -1.85
C LEU A 208 -14.34 -8.20 -1.57
N ARG A 209 -13.22 -7.68 -1.05
CA ARG A 209 -13.04 -6.28 -0.66
C ARG A 209 -12.17 -5.47 -1.59
N ASP A 210 -11.55 -6.11 -2.57
CA ASP A 210 -10.62 -5.49 -3.50
C ASP A 210 -11.37 -4.60 -4.51
N PRO A 211 -11.11 -3.28 -4.53
CA PRO A 211 -11.79 -2.37 -5.45
C PRO A 211 -11.42 -2.65 -6.92
N GLU A 212 -10.23 -3.16 -7.19
CA GLU A 212 -9.80 -3.51 -8.55
C GLU A 212 -10.59 -4.71 -9.07
N VAL A 213 -10.80 -5.73 -8.22
CA VAL A 213 -11.62 -6.91 -8.54
C VAL A 213 -13.08 -6.51 -8.73
N GLN A 214 -13.62 -5.65 -7.87
CA GLN A 214 -15.01 -5.19 -7.98
C GLN A 214 -15.23 -4.39 -9.27
N GLU A 215 -14.31 -3.54 -9.64
CA GLU A 215 -14.40 -2.79 -10.90
C GLU A 215 -14.24 -3.72 -12.12
N ALA A 216 -13.33 -4.70 -12.06
CA ALA A 216 -13.19 -5.70 -13.11
C ALA A 216 -14.48 -6.49 -13.35
N ILE A 217 -15.18 -6.88 -12.28
CA ILE A 217 -16.48 -7.57 -12.37
C ILE A 217 -17.51 -6.68 -13.06
N LYS A 218 -17.59 -5.39 -12.73
CA LYS A 218 -18.52 -4.44 -13.38
C LYS A 218 -18.26 -4.33 -14.87
N VAL A 219 -16.98 -4.15 -15.26
CA VAL A 219 -16.59 -4.04 -16.67
C VAL A 219 -16.90 -5.31 -17.46
N ILE A 220 -16.61 -6.49 -16.90
CA ILE A 220 -16.88 -7.78 -17.55
C ILE A 220 -18.39 -7.99 -17.72
N ARG A 221 -19.20 -7.59 -16.74
CA ARG A 221 -20.68 -7.64 -16.81
C ARG A 221 -21.29 -6.64 -17.79
N ASN A 222 -20.53 -5.69 -18.31
CA ASN A 222 -20.94 -4.71 -19.31
C ASN A 222 -20.17 -4.92 -20.64
N PRO A 223 -20.63 -5.80 -21.54
CA PRO A 223 -19.94 -6.12 -22.79
C PRO A 223 -19.73 -4.91 -23.70
N ALA A 224 -20.59 -3.90 -23.64
CA ALA A 224 -20.45 -2.69 -24.43
C ALA A 224 -19.24 -1.87 -23.96
N GLN A 225 -19.12 -1.64 -22.64
CA GLN A 225 -17.98 -0.96 -22.03
C GLN A 225 -16.68 -1.74 -22.28
N TYR A 226 -16.68 -3.05 -22.06
CA TYR A 226 -15.53 -3.92 -22.32
C TYR A 226 -15.03 -3.78 -23.77
N LYS A 227 -15.96 -3.89 -24.74
CA LYS A 227 -15.63 -3.74 -26.15
C LYS A 227 -15.14 -2.32 -26.49
N SER A 228 -15.72 -1.27 -25.89
CA SER A 228 -15.31 0.12 -26.16
C SER A 228 -13.86 0.38 -25.68
N ILE A 229 -13.48 -0.17 -24.54
CA ILE A 229 -12.11 -0.06 -24.00
C ILE A 229 -11.10 -0.74 -24.94
N LEU A 230 -11.46 -1.87 -25.53
CA LEU A 230 -10.57 -2.66 -26.40
C LEU A 230 -10.68 -2.30 -27.88
N LYS A 231 -11.55 -1.36 -28.27
CA LYS A 231 -11.67 -0.93 -29.66
C LYS A 231 -10.37 -0.37 -30.20
N LYS A 232 -10.21 -0.57 -31.50
CA LYS A 232 -9.21 0.09 -32.32
C LYS A 232 -9.45 1.61 -32.28
N SER A 233 -8.43 2.37 -31.96
CA SER A 233 -8.44 3.84 -32.12
C SER A 233 -8.33 4.18 -33.58
#